data_df628fdf1d2ba3c73e385fc8e09ce811
#
_entry.id   df628fdf1d2ba3c73e385fc8e09ce811
#
_cell.length_a   1.000
_cell.length_b   1.000
_cell.length_c   1.000
_cell.angle_alpha   90.00
_cell.angle_beta   90.00
_cell.angle_gamma   90.00
#
_symmetry.space_group_name_H-M   'P 1'
#
loop_
_entity.id
_entity.type
_entity.pdbx_description
1 polymer ?
#
loop_
_entity_poly.entity_id
_entity_poly.type
_entity_poly.pdbx_seq_one_letter_code
_entity_poly.pdbx_strand_id
1 'polypeptide(L)'
;AGSNADLPIVGGSILTHDHYQGGCHTFPMELAPVEESFSVEGFEAVSLGIVNWPMSVLRLQSDDKAQLIALADHILTAWRGYSDPAVQVLAVSDGQPHHTITPIARIRDGHYELDLVLRDNQTSPEHPDGIYHPHADVQHIKKENIGLIEVMGLAILPPRLKEELKQVQEYLLGRENTVATYHQAWADDLKATHPAITEEAEAEALVRESVGQIFARVLEDAGVYKRTAEGQAAFRRFVATL
;
A
#
# COMPACT_ATOMS: atom_id res chain seq x y z
N ALA A 1 2.57 -6.50 15.30
CA ALA A 1 1.75 -5.36 15.76
C ALA A 1 2.07 -4.15 14.91
N GLY A 2 1.08 -3.31 14.65
CA GLY A 2 1.29 -2.07 13.92
C GLY A 2 0.26 -1.01 14.29
N SER A 3 0.48 0.21 13.80
CA SER A 3 -0.42 1.34 13.96
C SER A 3 -0.77 1.93 12.60
N ASN A 4 -1.97 2.46 12.45
CA ASN A 4 -2.29 3.30 11.30
C ASN A 4 -1.47 4.60 11.35
N ALA A 5 -1.38 5.26 10.19
CA ALA A 5 -0.77 6.59 10.09
C ALA A 5 -1.51 7.63 10.95
N ASP A 6 -0.81 8.64 11.40
CA ASP A 6 -1.30 9.73 12.26
C ASP A 6 -1.85 10.93 11.47
N LEU A 7 -1.95 10.82 10.16
CA LEU A 7 -2.54 11.84 9.27
C LEU A 7 -3.83 11.33 8.60
N PRO A 8 -4.78 12.21 8.28
CA PRO A 8 -5.98 11.85 7.53
C PRO A 8 -5.63 11.40 6.10
N ILE A 9 -6.59 10.76 5.40
CA ILE A 9 -6.48 10.24 4.02
C ILE A 9 -5.65 8.94 3.94
N VAL A 10 -4.54 8.84 4.65
CA VAL A 10 -3.58 7.74 4.57
C VAL A 10 -3.78 6.69 5.67
N GLY A 11 -5.02 6.31 5.92
CA GLY A 11 -5.40 5.27 6.88
C GLY A 11 -5.57 5.74 8.33
N GLY A 12 -5.34 7.02 8.60
CA GLY A 12 -5.61 7.63 9.90
C GLY A 12 -7.11 7.87 10.09
N SER A 13 -7.86 6.85 10.51
CA SER A 13 -9.31 6.95 10.76
C SER A 13 -9.65 7.43 12.17
N ILE A 14 -8.76 7.23 13.14
CA ILE A 14 -8.88 7.67 14.53
C ILE A 14 -7.63 8.48 14.88
N LEU A 15 -7.77 9.81 14.87
CA LEU A 15 -6.64 10.73 15.09
C LEU A 15 -6.61 11.31 16.52
N THR A 16 -7.59 10.94 17.37
CA THR A 16 -7.75 11.50 18.71
C THR A 16 -7.00 10.74 19.80
N HIS A 17 -6.53 9.53 19.50
CA HIS A 17 -5.74 8.71 20.40
C HIS A 17 -4.94 7.66 19.62
N ASP A 18 -3.86 7.20 20.22
CA ASP A 18 -3.08 6.08 19.69
C ASP A 18 -3.88 4.79 19.79
N HIS A 19 -3.86 3.99 18.71
CA HIS A 19 -4.38 2.63 18.74
C HIS A 19 -3.51 1.70 17.89
N TYR A 20 -3.47 0.44 18.30
CA TYR A 20 -2.64 -0.57 17.68
C TYR A 20 -3.48 -1.79 17.31
N GLN A 21 -3.08 -2.44 16.22
CA GLN A 21 -3.61 -3.73 15.80
C GLN A 21 -2.50 -4.78 15.91
N GLY A 22 -2.82 -5.96 16.39
CA GLY A 22 -1.87 -7.04 16.55
C GLY A 22 -2.49 -8.40 16.26
N GLY A 23 -1.67 -9.33 15.82
CA GLY A 23 -2.07 -10.70 15.51
C GLY A 23 -0.88 -11.56 15.14
N CYS A 24 -1.16 -12.83 14.78
CA CYS A 24 -0.16 -13.81 14.35
C CYS A 24 -0.34 -14.25 12.89
N HIS A 25 -1.11 -13.52 12.10
CA HIS A 25 -1.25 -13.78 10.66
C HIS A 25 0.03 -13.35 9.93
N THR A 26 0.56 -14.23 9.07
CA THR A 26 1.68 -13.88 8.19
C THR A 26 1.15 -13.22 6.94
N PHE A 27 1.46 -11.95 6.76
CA PHE A 27 1.01 -11.16 5.62
C PHE A 27 1.97 -11.25 4.43
N PRO A 28 1.48 -11.07 3.18
CA PRO A 28 2.33 -11.07 1.98
C PRO A 28 3.52 -10.11 2.07
N MET A 29 3.35 -8.89 2.60
CA MET A 29 4.44 -7.92 2.76
C MET A 29 5.56 -8.43 3.67
N GLU A 30 5.23 -9.21 4.70
CA GLU A 30 6.21 -9.83 5.59
C GLU A 30 7.16 -10.77 4.82
N LEU A 31 6.62 -11.50 3.84
CA LEU A 31 7.36 -12.45 3.01
C LEU A 31 8.11 -11.79 1.85
N ALA A 32 7.80 -10.53 1.54
CA ALA A 32 8.44 -9.80 0.46
C ALA A 32 9.94 -9.60 0.74
N PRO A 33 10.84 -9.86 -0.24
CA PRO A 33 12.28 -9.72 -0.05
C PRO A 33 12.71 -8.26 0.03
N VAL A 34 13.83 -8.02 0.71
CA VAL A 34 14.59 -6.77 0.56
C VAL A 34 15.30 -6.81 -0.79
N GLU A 35 15.12 -5.79 -1.61
CA GLU A 35 15.72 -5.70 -2.95
C GLU A 35 17.02 -4.87 -2.98
N GLU A 36 17.17 -3.96 -2.02
CA GLU A 36 18.37 -3.14 -1.90
C GLU A 36 18.64 -2.80 -0.43
N SER A 37 19.89 -2.94 0.01
CA SER A 37 20.32 -2.71 1.40
C SER A 37 21.20 -1.49 1.49
N PHE A 38 21.12 -0.79 2.62
CA PHE A 38 21.83 0.45 2.90
C PHE A 38 22.47 0.40 4.29
N SER A 39 23.50 1.23 4.48
CA SER A 39 24.09 1.48 5.80
C SER A 39 23.87 2.95 6.17
N VAL A 40 23.49 3.20 7.41
CA VAL A 40 23.32 4.55 7.95
C VAL A 40 24.39 4.76 9.01
N GLU A 41 25.14 5.86 8.92
CA GLU A 41 26.21 6.20 9.86
C GLU A 41 25.67 6.35 11.29
N GLY A 42 26.33 5.69 12.25
CA GLY A 42 25.89 5.65 13.66
C GLY A 42 24.83 4.60 13.97
N PHE A 43 24.39 3.81 12.97
CA PHE A 43 23.41 2.73 13.14
C PHE A 43 23.87 1.40 12.55
N GLU A 44 25.15 1.10 12.65
CA GLU A 44 25.80 -0.07 12.04
C GLU A 44 25.24 -1.41 12.57
N ALA A 45 24.59 -1.40 13.73
CA ALA A 45 23.92 -2.56 14.32
C ALA A 45 22.51 -2.82 13.74
N VAL A 46 22.03 -1.96 12.84
CA VAL A 46 20.70 -2.10 12.22
C VAL A 46 20.85 -2.30 10.72
N SER A 47 20.34 -3.40 10.19
CA SER A 47 20.17 -3.55 8.75
C SER A 47 18.99 -2.70 8.26
N LEU A 48 19.18 -1.98 7.17
CA LEU A 48 18.16 -1.17 6.50
C LEU A 48 18.05 -1.60 5.04
N GLY A 49 16.83 -1.74 4.54
CA GLY A 49 16.63 -2.02 3.12
C GLY A 49 15.27 -1.63 2.58
N ILE A 50 15.22 -1.42 1.26
CA ILE A 50 13.98 -1.23 0.51
C ILE A 50 13.36 -2.60 0.25
N VAL A 51 12.09 -2.74 0.57
CA VAL A 51 11.32 -3.98 0.35
C VAL A 51 10.74 -3.99 -1.07
N ASN A 52 10.81 -5.13 -1.74
CA ASN A 52 10.12 -5.34 -3.02
C ASN A 52 8.61 -5.43 -2.78
N TRP A 53 7.97 -4.27 -2.71
CA TRP A 53 6.55 -4.11 -2.39
C TRP A 53 5.94 -3.01 -3.27
N PRO A 54 4.63 -3.06 -3.60
CA PRO A 54 3.99 -1.99 -4.38
C PRO A 54 4.08 -0.61 -3.72
N MET A 55 4.01 -0.56 -2.39
CA MET A 55 4.20 0.67 -1.60
C MET A 55 5.66 0.88 -1.22
N SER A 56 6.00 2.09 -0.77
CA SER A 56 7.36 2.46 -0.38
C SER A 56 7.65 2.01 1.06
N VAL A 57 8.36 0.90 1.21
CA VAL A 57 8.62 0.27 2.51
C VAL A 57 10.12 0.19 2.78
N LEU A 58 10.52 0.68 3.95
CA LEU A 58 11.85 0.47 4.54
C LEU A 58 11.74 -0.59 5.63
N ARG A 59 12.54 -1.66 5.50
CA ARG A 59 12.66 -2.72 6.52
C ARG A 59 13.93 -2.53 7.32
N LEU A 60 13.76 -2.49 8.65
CA LEU A 60 14.82 -2.44 9.63
C LEU A 60 14.86 -3.76 10.39
N GLN A 61 16.06 -4.28 10.67
CA GLN A 61 16.24 -5.47 11.51
C GLN A 61 17.47 -5.32 12.39
N SER A 62 17.37 -5.72 13.68
CA SER A 62 18.47 -5.66 14.65
C SER A 62 18.21 -6.57 15.86
N ASP A 63 19.28 -6.97 16.53
CA ASP A 63 19.21 -7.53 17.88
C ASP A 63 19.14 -6.44 18.95
N ASP A 64 19.56 -5.22 18.62
CA ASP A 64 19.50 -4.06 19.51
C ASP A 64 18.20 -3.27 19.25
N LYS A 65 17.21 -3.50 20.13
CA LYS A 65 15.93 -2.81 20.08
C LYS A 65 16.06 -1.29 20.19
N ALA A 66 17.03 -0.79 20.98
CA ALA A 66 17.18 0.65 21.18
C ALA A 66 17.71 1.32 19.91
N GLN A 67 18.69 0.71 19.24
CA GLN A 67 19.22 1.17 17.96
C GLN A 67 18.16 1.11 16.85
N LEU A 68 17.36 0.03 16.83
CA LEU A 68 16.26 -0.11 15.86
C LEU A 68 15.24 1.05 16.00
N ILE A 69 14.82 1.36 17.22
CA ILE A 69 13.89 2.46 17.49
C ILE A 69 14.51 3.81 17.16
N ALA A 70 15.77 4.02 17.51
CA ALA A 70 16.47 5.28 17.24
C ALA A 70 16.60 5.54 15.71
N LEU A 71 16.94 4.51 14.92
CA LEU A 71 16.96 4.64 13.46
C LEU A 71 15.56 4.88 12.89
N ALA A 72 14.52 4.22 13.41
CA ALA A 72 13.15 4.43 12.96
C ALA A 72 12.68 5.88 13.22
N ASP A 73 12.99 6.44 14.37
CA ASP A 73 12.70 7.86 14.70
C ASP A 73 13.49 8.82 13.81
N HIS A 74 14.77 8.52 13.54
CA HIS A 74 15.59 9.28 12.60
C HIS A 74 14.97 9.31 11.21
N ILE A 75 14.56 8.14 10.69
CA ILE A 75 13.89 8.02 9.38
C ILE A 75 12.58 8.81 9.36
N LEU A 76 11.74 8.70 10.39
CA LEU A 76 10.48 9.46 10.46
C LEU A 76 10.73 10.96 10.48
N THR A 77 11.72 11.42 11.25
CA THR A 77 12.09 12.83 11.32
C THR A 77 12.59 13.35 9.98
N ALA A 78 13.48 12.61 9.32
CA ALA A 78 13.97 12.93 7.99
C ALA A 78 12.83 12.96 6.96
N TRP A 79 11.93 11.95 6.98
CA TRP A 79 10.81 11.86 6.08
C TRP A 79 9.85 13.04 6.21
N ARG A 80 9.51 13.44 7.43
CA ARG A 80 8.65 14.60 7.69
C ARG A 80 9.18 15.92 7.15
N GLY A 81 10.48 16.04 6.95
CA GLY A 81 11.11 17.24 6.40
C GLY A 81 11.54 17.15 4.93
N TYR A 82 11.46 15.95 4.34
CA TYR A 82 11.99 15.69 3.00
C TYR A 82 11.03 16.14 1.89
N SER A 83 11.57 16.80 0.86
CA SER A 83 10.82 17.09 -0.37
C SER A 83 11.64 16.75 -1.60
N ASP A 84 11.02 16.12 -2.59
CA ASP A 84 11.56 15.86 -3.93
C ASP A 84 10.52 16.29 -4.98
N PRO A 85 10.52 17.59 -5.37
CA PRO A 85 9.55 18.12 -6.32
C PRO A 85 9.61 17.44 -7.70
N ALA A 86 10.72 16.81 -8.06
CA ALA A 86 10.86 16.11 -9.35
C ALA A 86 9.88 14.91 -9.48
N VAL A 87 9.46 14.35 -8.36
CA VAL A 87 8.48 13.26 -8.28
C VAL A 87 7.23 13.63 -7.49
N GLN A 88 6.96 14.94 -7.34
CA GLN A 88 5.78 15.50 -6.67
C GLN A 88 5.68 15.15 -5.17
N VAL A 89 6.80 14.80 -4.52
CA VAL A 89 6.86 14.55 -3.08
C VAL A 89 7.17 15.86 -2.37
N LEU A 90 6.23 16.36 -1.56
CA LEU A 90 6.37 17.62 -0.83
C LEU A 90 6.06 17.40 0.66
N ALA A 91 7.01 17.73 1.53
CA ALA A 91 6.81 17.63 2.98
C ALA A 91 5.67 18.52 3.50
N VAL A 92 5.53 19.70 2.87
CA VAL A 92 4.53 20.72 3.26
C VAL A 92 4.01 21.42 2.01
N SER A 93 2.71 21.63 1.91
CA SER A 93 2.07 22.57 0.98
C SER A 93 1.01 23.39 1.71
N ASP A 94 0.90 24.68 1.40
CA ASP A 94 -0.05 25.61 2.03
C ASP A 94 -0.01 25.58 3.57
N GLY A 95 1.19 25.33 4.15
CA GLY A 95 1.41 25.23 5.58
C GLY A 95 0.91 23.91 6.24
N GLN A 96 0.44 22.94 5.45
CA GLN A 96 0.01 21.64 5.93
C GLN A 96 1.11 20.58 5.74
N PRO A 97 1.48 19.80 6.77
CA PRO A 97 2.38 18.68 6.64
C PRO A 97 1.69 17.49 5.97
N HIS A 98 2.47 16.73 5.17
CA HIS A 98 1.93 15.62 4.38
C HIS A 98 2.51 14.26 4.75
N HIS A 99 3.70 14.22 5.33
CA HIS A 99 4.45 12.98 5.49
C HIS A 99 4.25 12.33 6.85
N THR A 100 4.01 11.05 6.83
CA THR A 100 3.93 10.17 8.00
C THR A 100 4.37 8.75 7.64
N ILE A 101 4.29 7.84 8.58
CA ILE A 101 4.55 6.41 8.37
C ILE A 101 3.40 5.55 8.91
N THR A 102 3.29 4.33 8.38
CA THR A 102 2.57 3.22 8.99
C THR A 102 3.63 2.22 9.49
N PRO A 103 3.90 2.15 10.81
CA PRO A 103 4.92 1.26 11.37
C PRO A 103 4.34 -0.12 11.65
N ILE A 104 5.09 -1.20 11.32
CA ILE A 104 4.70 -2.58 11.56
C ILE A 104 5.89 -3.32 12.17
N ALA A 105 5.73 -3.74 13.43
CA ALA A 105 6.76 -4.42 14.22
C ALA A 105 6.46 -5.90 14.38
N ARG A 106 7.51 -6.72 14.29
CA ARG A 106 7.47 -8.17 14.56
C ARG A 106 8.81 -8.70 15.06
N ILE A 107 8.81 -9.94 15.50
CA ILE A 107 10.05 -10.70 15.69
C ILE A 107 10.12 -11.72 14.55
N ARG A 108 11.23 -11.73 13.83
CA ARG A 108 11.52 -12.68 12.76
C ARG A 108 12.86 -13.34 13.03
N ASP A 109 12.89 -14.68 13.06
CA ASP A 109 14.09 -15.50 13.28
C ASP A 109 14.90 -15.09 14.52
N GLY A 110 14.20 -14.57 15.53
CA GLY A 110 14.79 -14.11 16.80
C GLY A 110 15.22 -12.65 16.83
N HIS A 111 15.19 -11.95 15.69
CA HIS A 111 15.56 -10.52 15.58
C HIS A 111 14.33 -9.61 15.67
N TYR A 112 14.50 -8.41 16.19
CA TYR A 112 13.50 -7.35 16.08
C TYR A 112 13.46 -6.85 14.64
N GLU A 113 12.26 -6.81 14.04
CA GLU A 113 12.04 -6.32 12.69
C GLU A 113 10.96 -5.25 12.71
N LEU A 114 11.18 -4.17 11.95
CA LEU A 114 10.26 -3.06 11.81
C LEU A 114 10.17 -2.64 10.35
N ASP A 115 8.97 -2.73 9.77
CA ASP A 115 8.67 -2.15 8.48
C ASP A 115 8.09 -0.74 8.66
N LEU A 116 8.68 0.24 7.99
CA LEU A 116 8.21 1.61 7.94
C LEU A 116 7.64 1.88 6.54
N VAL A 117 6.31 1.94 6.44
CA VAL A 117 5.65 2.28 5.19
C VAL A 117 5.51 3.79 5.10
N LEU A 118 6.20 4.40 4.13
CA LEU A 118 6.12 5.84 3.90
C LEU A 118 4.74 6.22 3.38
N ARG A 119 4.12 7.23 3.99
CA ARG A 119 2.80 7.73 3.62
C ARG A 119 2.85 9.23 3.37
N ASP A 120 1.97 9.67 2.47
CA ASP A 120 1.82 11.07 2.08
C ASP A 120 0.34 11.34 1.78
N ASN A 121 -0.23 12.40 2.38
CA ASN A 121 -1.63 12.75 2.26
C ASN A 121 -1.90 13.95 1.34
N GLN A 122 -0.96 14.30 0.45
CA GLN A 122 -1.17 15.36 -0.53
C GLN A 122 -2.41 15.10 -1.40
N THR A 123 -3.09 16.18 -1.74
CA THR A 123 -4.19 16.18 -2.71
C THR A 123 -3.87 17.07 -3.89
N SER A 124 -4.55 16.88 -5.01
CA SER A 124 -4.52 17.78 -6.15
C SER A 124 -5.92 17.96 -6.74
N PRO A 125 -6.13 18.93 -7.65
CA PRO A 125 -7.42 19.03 -8.37
C PRO A 125 -7.79 17.76 -9.15
N GLU A 126 -6.80 17.01 -9.65
CA GLU A 126 -6.98 15.73 -10.36
C GLU A 126 -7.23 14.58 -9.39
N HIS A 127 -6.68 14.66 -8.17
CA HIS A 127 -6.77 13.65 -7.12
C HIS A 127 -7.26 14.26 -5.80
N PRO A 128 -8.55 14.64 -5.71
CA PRO A 128 -9.10 15.30 -4.51
C PRO A 128 -9.18 14.37 -3.30
N ASP A 129 -9.24 13.06 -3.51
CA ASP A 129 -9.22 12.04 -2.44
C ASP A 129 -7.79 11.72 -1.97
N GLY A 130 -6.75 12.19 -2.67
CA GLY A 130 -5.32 11.99 -2.40
C GLY A 130 -4.53 11.58 -3.64
N ILE A 131 -3.32 12.12 -3.81
CA ILE A 131 -2.39 11.70 -4.88
C ILE A 131 -1.94 10.25 -4.65
N TYR A 132 -1.72 9.90 -3.37
CA TYR A 132 -1.29 8.56 -2.91
C TYR A 132 -2.47 7.81 -2.30
N HIS A 133 -3.53 7.70 -3.07
CA HIS A 133 -4.81 7.09 -2.73
C HIS A 133 -5.31 6.27 -3.94
N PRO A 134 -6.19 5.27 -3.78
CA PRO A 134 -6.77 4.55 -4.92
C PRO A 134 -7.38 5.51 -5.94
N HIS A 135 -6.89 5.48 -7.17
CA HIS A 135 -7.35 6.35 -8.25
C HIS A 135 -8.71 5.91 -8.81
N ALA A 136 -9.36 6.78 -9.58
CA ALA A 136 -10.74 6.60 -10.04
C ALA A 136 -10.99 5.29 -10.79
N ASP A 137 -10.01 4.81 -11.56
CA ASP A 137 -10.08 3.58 -12.36
C ASP A 137 -10.17 2.31 -11.52
N VAL A 138 -9.64 2.31 -10.28
CA VAL A 138 -9.70 1.16 -9.36
C VAL A 138 -10.81 1.29 -8.30
N GLN A 139 -11.46 2.45 -8.20
CA GLN A 139 -12.47 2.72 -7.16
C GLN A 139 -13.74 1.90 -7.28
N HIS A 140 -14.00 1.28 -8.43
CA HIS A 140 -15.07 0.31 -8.56
C HIS A 140 -14.87 -0.92 -7.65
N ILE A 141 -13.63 -1.25 -7.30
CA ILE A 141 -13.27 -2.31 -6.34
C ILE A 141 -12.97 -1.72 -4.97
N LYS A 142 -12.08 -0.73 -4.88
CA LYS A 142 -11.63 -0.16 -3.61
C LYS A 142 -11.49 1.36 -3.70
N LYS A 143 -12.36 2.06 -2.97
CA LYS A 143 -12.35 3.53 -2.89
C LYS A 143 -11.84 4.04 -1.54
N GLU A 144 -12.02 3.26 -0.48
CA GLU A 144 -11.71 3.67 0.90
C GLU A 144 -10.20 3.77 1.13
N ASN A 145 -9.81 4.53 2.14
CA ASN A 145 -8.42 4.71 2.56
C ASN A 145 -7.75 3.36 2.86
N ILE A 146 -6.48 3.24 2.49
CA ILE A 146 -5.69 2.03 2.71
C ILE A 146 -5.12 2.03 4.12
N GLY A 147 -5.67 1.15 4.97
CA GLY A 147 -5.27 0.98 6.37
C GLY A 147 -4.17 -0.06 6.56
N LEU A 148 -3.81 -0.29 7.83
CA LEU A 148 -2.70 -1.15 8.25
C LEU A 148 -2.74 -2.57 7.64
N ILE A 149 -3.88 -3.24 7.68
CA ILE A 149 -4.02 -4.62 7.19
C ILE A 149 -3.84 -4.67 5.67
N GLU A 150 -4.42 -3.70 4.97
CA GLU A 150 -4.38 -3.61 3.51
C GLU A 150 -2.98 -3.29 3.00
N VAL A 151 -2.26 -2.39 3.69
CA VAL A 151 -0.84 -2.09 3.42
C VAL A 151 0.01 -3.36 3.39
N MET A 152 -0.30 -4.33 4.26
CA MET A 152 0.40 -5.61 4.34
C MET A 152 -0.04 -6.64 3.28
N GLY A 153 -1.01 -6.30 2.41
CA GLY A 153 -1.41 -7.11 1.27
C GLY A 153 -2.66 -7.98 1.46
N LEU A 154 -3.44 -7.75 2.51
CA LEU A 154 -4.74 -8.39 2.67
C LEU A 154 -5.86 -7.41 2.30
N ALA A 155 -6.52 -7.65 1.18
CA ALA A 155 -7.61 -6.81 0.70
C ALA A 155 -8.81 -6.85 1.66
N ILE A 156 -9.14 -5.69 2.24
CA ILE A 156 -10.40 -5.48 2.96
C ILE A 156 -11.36 -4.83 1.98
N LEU A 157 -12.26 -5.62 1.43
CA LEU A 157 -13.18 -5.20 0.38
C LEU A 157 -14.54 -4.77 0.95
N PRO A 158 -15.21 -3.77 0.35
CA PRO A 158 -16.54 -3.36 0.77
C PRO A 158 -17.57 -4.50 0.65
N PRO A 159 -18.53 -4.62 1.58
CA PRO A 159 -19.54 -5.70 1.58
C PRO A 159 -20.34 -5.82 0.29
N ARG A 160 -20.57 -4.71 -0.43
CA ARG A 160 -21.28 -4.68 -1.72
C ARG A 160 -20.67 -5.61 -2.76
N LEU A 161 -19.34 -5.75 -2.78
CA LEU A 161 -18.63 -6.56 -3.76
C LEU A 161 -18.99 -8.04 -3.69
N LYS A 162 -19.51 -8.54 -2.56
CA LYS A 162 -19.95 -9.93 -2.47
C LYS A 162 -21.01 -10.28 -3.52
N GLU A 163 -22.00 -9.39 -3.69
CA GLU A 163 -23.09 -9.60 -4.67
C GLU A 163 -22.68 -9.05 -6.06
N GLU A 164 -21.99 -7.93 -6.12
CA GLU A 164 -21.59 -7.33 -7.39
C GLU A 164 -20.63 -8.21 -8.20
N LEU A 165 -19.64 -8.82 -7.55
CA LEU A 165 -18.71 -9.75 -8.22
C LEU A 165 -19.41 -11.01 -8.73
N LYS A 166 -20.46 -11.46 -8.04
CA LYS A 166 -21.30 -12.56 -8.52
C LYS A 166 -22.01 -12.18 -9.83
N GLN A 167 -22.53 -10.94 -9.93
CA GLN A 167 -23.15 -10.48 -11.17
C GLN A 167 -22.14 -10.41 -12.33
N VAL A 168 -20.88 -10.08 -12.05
CA VAL A 168 -19.81 -10.14 -13.06
C VAL A 168 -19.54 -11.59 -13.49
N GLN A 169 -19.55 -12.56 -12.57
CA GLN A 169 -19.42 -13.99 -12.92
C GLN A 169 -20.57 -14.45 -13.83
N GLU A 170 -21.81 -14.11 -13.50
CA GLU A 170 -22.99 -14.45 -14.34
C GLU A 170 -22.88 -13.80 -15.74
N TYR A 171 -22.39 -12.55 -15.81
CA TYR A 171 -22.13 -11.89 -17.08
C TYR A 171 -21.08 -12.61 -17.95
N LEU A 172 -19.97 -13.07 -17.34
CA LEU A 172 -18.94 -13.84 -18.04
C LEU A 172 -19.50 -15.13 -18.62
N LEU A 173 -20.38 -15.83 -17.86
CA LEU A 173 -21.06 -17.07 -18.26
C LEU A 173 -22.17 -16.85 -19.29
N GLY A 174 -22.48 -15.60 -19.68
CA GLY A 174 -23.56 -15.28 -20.61
C GLY A 174 -24.95 -15.49 -20.05
N ARG A 175 -25.10 -15.52 -18.73
CA ARG A 175 -26.38 -15.67 -18.01
C ARG A 175 -27.04 -14.33 -17.73
N GLU A 176 -28.31 -14.34 -17.30
CA GLU A 176 -29.00 -13.14 -16.81
C GLU A 176 -28.26 -12.53 -15.63
N ASN A 177 -28.02 -11.23 -15.66
CA ASN A 177 -27.22 -10.54 -14.68
C ASN A 177 -27.64 -9.06 -14.54
N THR A 178 -27.14 -8.42 -13.47
CA THR A 178 -27.37 -7.01 -13.17
C THR A 178 -26.02 -6.34 -12.83
N VAL A 179 -25.03 -6.47 -13.71
CA VAL A 179 -23.70 -5.84 -13.53
C VAL A 179 -23.87 -4.34 -13.36
N ALA A 180 -23.29 -3.80 -12.28
CA ALA A 180 -23.32 -2.37 -12.01
C ALA A 180 -22.53 -1.61 -13.10
N THR A 181 -23.05 -0.45 -13.52
CA THR A 181 -22.48 0.33 -14.62
C THR A 181 -20.98 0.62 -14.45
N TYR A 182 -20.53 0.86 -13.21
CA TYR A 182 -19.11 1.13 -12.93
C TYR A 182 -18.22 -0.11 -13.00
N HIS A 183 -18.77 -1.33 -13.07
CA HIS A 183 -18.04 -2.56 -13.36
C HIS A 183 -18.08 -2.95 -14.84
N GLN A 184 -18.96 -2.34 -15.65
CA GLN A 184 -19.25 -2.83 -16.98
C GLN A 184 -18.01 -2.89 -17.88
N ALA A 185 -17.23 -1.83 -17.93
CA ALA A 185 -16.02 -1.79 -18.77
C ALA A 185 -15.00 -2.87 -18.38
N TRP A 186 -14.82 -3.10 -17.08
CA TRP A 186 -13.97 -4.17 -16.57
C TRP A 186 -14.52 -5.57 -16.90
N ALA A 187 -15.82 -5.78 -16.73
CA ALA A 187 -16.46 -7.04 -17.07
C ALA A 187 -16.39 -7.35 -18.58
N ASP A 188 -16.54 -6.31 -19.43
CA ASP A 188 -16.40 -6.43 -20.88
C ASP A 188 -14.97 -6.82 -21.28
N ASP A 189 -13.94 -6.22 -20.66
CA ASP A 189 -12.54 -6.56 -20.90
C ASP A 189 -12.23 -8.01 -20.49
N LEU A 190 -12.69 -8.45 -19.31
CA LEU A 190 -12.54 -9.83 -18.87
C LEU A 190 -13.20 -10.80 -19.86
N LYS A 191 -14.40 -10.51 -20.33
CA LYS A 191 -15.11 -11.35 -21.29
C LYS A 191 -14.44 -11.39 -22.65
N ALA A 192 -13.90 -10.26 -23.11
CA ALA A 192 -13.19 -10.18 -24.38
C ALA A 192 -11.87 -10.95 -24.38
N THR A 193 -11.16 -10.90 -23.26
CA THR A 193 -9.87 -11.59 -23.09
C THR A 193 -10.03 -13.08 -22.75
N HIS A 194 -11.20 -13.49 -22.23
CA HIS A 194 -11.50 -14.88 -21.83
C HIS A 194 -12.84 -15.37 -22.43
N PRO A 195 -12.99 -15.44 -23.76
CA PRO A 195 -14.26 -15.73 -24.41
C PRO A 195 -14.75 -17.18 -24.24
N ALA A 196 -13.92 -18.09 -23.76
CA ALA A 196 -14.21 -19.52 -23.66
C ALA A 196 -14.67 -19.97 -22.27
N ILE A 197 -14.92 -19.05 -21.33
CA ILE A 197 -15.38 -19.41 -19.98
C ILE A 197 -16.82 -19.92 -20.03
N THR A 198 -17.04 -21.15 -19.56
CA THR A 198 -18.34 -21.80 -19.48
C THR A 198 -18.66 -22.38 -18.09
N GLU A 199 -17.64 -22.55 -17.25
CA GLU A 199 -17.77 -23.15 -15.92
C GLU A 199 -17.74 -22.09 -14.82
N GLU A 200 -18.60 -22.26 -13.80
CA GLU A 200 -18.71 -21.33 -12.67
C GLU A 200 -17.39 -21.17 -11.91
N ALA A 201 -16.67 -22.28 -11.70
CA ALA A 201 -15.39 -22.25 -10.99
C ALA A 201 -14.31 -21.44 -11.74
N GLU A 202 -14.33 -21.49 -13.09
CA GLU A 202 -13.42 -20.69 -13.92
C GLU A 202 -13.77 -19.21 -13.86
N ALA A 203 -15.04 -18.86 -13.93
CA ALA A 203 -15.51 -17.48 -13.81
C ALA A 203 -15.19 -16.90 -12.43
N GLU A 204 -15.41 -17.67 -11.35
CA GLU A 204 -15.04 -17.26 -10.00
C GLU A 204 -13.54 -17.05 -9.85
N ALA A 205 -12.72 -17.97 -10.35
CA ALA A 205 -11.27 -17.90 -10.28
C ALA A 205 -10.75 -16.66 -11.04
N LEU A 206 -11.23 -16.40 -12.25
CA LEU A 206 -10.86 -15.24 -13.05
C LEU A 206 -11.22 -13.93 -12.36
N VAL A 207 -12.45 -13.79 -11.86
CA VAL A 207 -12.90 -12.59 -11.16
C VAL A 207 -12.05 -12.36 -9.91
N ARG A 208 -11.75 -13.41 -9.13
CA ARG A 208 -10.90 -13.34 -7.94
C ARG A 208 -9.48 -12.90 -8.27
N GLU A 209 -8.88 -13.47 -9.32
CA GLU A 209 -7.54 -13.09 -9.77
C GLU A 209 -7.50 -11.62 -10.23
N SER A 210 -8.47 -11.20 -11.03
CA SER A 210 -8.57 -9.83 -11.51
C SER A 210 -8.78 -8.82 -10.38
N VAL A 211 -9.59 -9.15 -9.37
CA VAL A 211 -9.72 -8.33 -8.14
C VAL A 211 -8.38 -8.23 -7.41
N GLY A 212 -7.61 -9.31 -7.36
CA GLY A 212 -6.26 -9.31 -6.79
C GLY A 212 -5.30 -8.38 -7.54
N GLN A 213 -5.34 -8.39 -8.87
CA GLN A 213 -4.56 -7.49 -9.73
C GLN A 213 -4.96 -6.02 -9.53
N ILE A 214 -6.26 -5.73 -9.45
CA ILE A 214 -6.76 -4.38 -9.15
C ILE A 214 -6.31 -3.96 -7.75
N PHE A 215 -6.32 -4.85 -6.76
CA PHE A 215 -5.86 -4.52 -5.42
C PHE A 215 -4.34 -4.28 -5.37
N ALA A 216 -3.54 -4.98 -6.15
CA ALA A 216 -2.12 -4.67 -6.31
C ALA A 216 -1.92 -3.24 -6.87
N ARG A 217 -2.73 -2.85 -7.87
CA ARG A 217 -2.74 -1.49 -8.41
C ARG A 217 -3.19 -0.44 -7.37
N VAL A 218 -4.15 -0.78 -6.50
CA VAL A 218 -4.55 0.06 -5.36
C VAL A 218 -3.36 0.34 -4.43
N LEU A 219 -2.51 -0.65 -4.16
CA LEU A 219 -1.30 -0.47 -3.36
C LEU A 219 -0.23 0.36 -4.10
N GLU A 220 -0.11 0.20 -5.43
CA GLU A 220 0.77 1.03 -6.25
C GLU A 220 0.33 2.50 -6.24
N ASP A 221 -0.98 2.76 -6.34
CA ASP A 221 -1.55 4.11 -6.25
C ASP A 221 -1.27 4.73 -4.87
N ALA A 222 -1.38 3.95 -3.80
CA ALA A 222 -1.10 4.37 -2.44
C ALA A 222 0.41 4.50 -2.12
N GLY A 223 1.29 3.96 -2.97
CA GLY A 223 2.74 4.05 -2.82
C GLY A 223 3.29 5.43 -3.18
N VAL A 224 4.14 6.00 -2.34
CA VAL A 224 4.74 7.34 -2.56
C VAL A 224 5.73 7.29 -3.73
N TYR A 225 6.75 6.43 -3.63
CA TYR A 225 7.70 6.22 -4.71
C TYR A 225 7.20 5.07 -5.60
N LYS A 226 6.80 5.42 -6.82
CA LYS A 226 6.27 4.43 -7.78
C LYS A 226 7.34 3.41 -8.18
N ARG A 227 6.92 2.22 -8.60
CA ARG A 227 7.82 1.13 -9.04
C ARG A 227 8.45 1.39 -10.42
N THR A 228 8.43 2.61 -10.93
CA THR A 228 9.14 3.05 -12.13
C THR A 228 10.63 3.30 -11.83
N ALA A 229 11.47 3.34 -12.87
CA ALA A 229 12.88 3.67 -12.71
C ALA A 229 13.12 5.02 -12.03
N GLU A 230 12.28 6.02 -12.35
CA GLU A 230 12.32 7.36 -11.75
C GLU A 230 11.91 7.33 -10.27
N GLY A 231 10.80 6.66 -9.94
CA GLY A 231 10.33 6.54 -8.57
C GLY A 231 11.32 5.77 -7.68
N GLN A 232 11.91 4.70 -8.19
CA GLN A 232 12.96 3.97 -7.46
C GLN A 232 14.24 4.80 -7.27
N ALA A 233 14.63 5.59 -8.27
CA ALA A 233 15.75 6.52 -8.12
C ALA A 233 15.45 7.61 -7.08
N ALA A 234 14.21 8.11 -7.03
CA ALA A 234 13.78 9.06 -6.02
C ALA A 234 13.77 8.45 -4.60
N PHE A 235 13.34 7.20 -4.46
CA PHE A 235 13.38 6.51 -3.17
C PHE A 235 14.83 6.38 -2.65
N ARG A 236 15.77 6.00 -3.53
CA ARG A 236 17.21 5.97 -3.18
C ARG A 236 17.74 7.34 -2.77
N ARG A 237 17.31 8.43 -3.44
CA ARG A 237 17.69 9.79 -3.05
C ARG A 237 17.25 10.13 -1.64
N PHE A 238 16.02 9.75 -1.26
CA PHE A 238 15.56 9.90 0.12
C PHE A 238 16.44 9.11 1.09
N VAL A 239 16.64 7.81 0.83
CA VAL A 239 17.46 6.95 1.71
C VAL A 239 18.88 7.46 1.84
N ALA A 240 19.45 8.05 0.78
CA ALA A 240 20.79 8.65 0.82
C ALA A 240 20.89 9.92 1.69
N THR A 241 19.78 10.44 2.21
CA THR A 241 19.79 11.58 3.15
C THR A 241 19.81 11.16 4.61
N LEU A 242 19.69 9.86 4.89
CA LEU A 242 19.70 9.30 6.23
C LEU A 242 21.13 9.14 6.72
#